data_54bbf01bca4b4365cbecfae92bb46c0c
#
_entry.id   54bbf01bca4b4365cbecfae92bb46c0c
#
_cell.length_a   1.000
_cell.length_b   1.000
_cell.length_c   1.000
_cell.angle_alpha   90.00
_cell.angle_beta   90.00
_cell.angle_gamma   90.00
#
_symmetry.space_group_name_H-M   'P 1'
#
loop_
_entity.id
_entity.type
_entity.pdbx_description
1 polymer ?
#
loop_
_entity_poly.entity_id
_entity_poly.type
_entity_poly.pdbx_seq_one_letter_code
_entity_poly.pdbx_strand_id
1 'polypeptide(L)'
;MARTKDPAVRSLLLDRAAQLVGARQPVTLRTLVAGTGVSTMAVYTYFGGMDGVWKALRQEGFVRLAAKLAAVKTSTDPVRDLAALGSAYASNAVENPDLYRVMFDAGFALEDPGAADETLHRLVRAVERAKTAGRFRDDVDPLELATQSWTIGHGLASLVATGPLPHQALAHGVPVLTALFTGAGDDPDRCRRSVERGWGRADPAGSAPRDGRDAPR
;
A
#
# COMPACT_ATOMS: atom_id res chain seq x y z
N MET A 1 1.02 -42.53 0.76
CA MET A 1 1.51 -41.39 1.56
C MET A 1 1.26 -40.11 0.77
N ALA A 2 0.44 -39.19 1.28
CA ALA A 2 0.26 -37.87 0.66
C ALA A 2 1.59 -37.11 0.79
N ARG A 3 2.19 -36.77 -0.36
CA ARG A 3 3.42 -35.96 -0.41
C ARG A 3 3.12 -34.62 0.23
N THR A 4 3.76 -34.30 1.34
CA THR A 4 3.60 -33.00 2.03
C THR A 4 3.86 -31.88 1.03
N LYS A 5 2.91 -30.92 0.92
CA LYS A 5 3.08 -29.77 0.02
C LYS A 5 4.28 -28.96 0.49
N ASP A 6 5.26 -28.78 -0.40
CA ASP A 6 6.43 -27.97 -0.10
C ASP A 6 6.08 -26.48 -0.19
N PRO A 7 6.14 -25.71 0.91
CA PRO A 7 5.82 -24.28 0.90
C PRO A 7 6.71 -23.47 -0.05
N ALA A 8 7.96 -23.92 -0.30
CA ALA A 8 8.88 -23.23 -1.18
C ALA A 8 8.39 -23.22 -2.64
N VAL A 9 7.70 -24.29 -3.08
CA VAL A 9 7.10 -24.34 -4.43
C VAL A 9 5.96 -23.34 -4.56
N ARG A 10 5.11 -23.19 -3.50
CA ARG A 10 4.04 -22.19 -3.50
C ARG A 10 4.60 -20.78 -3.62
N SER A 11 5.61 -20.44 -2.80
CA SER A 11 6.26 -19.12 -2.83
C SER A 11 6.90 -18.85 -4.19
N LEU A 12 7.65 -19.81 -4.74
CA LEU A 12 8.28 -19.68 -6.06
C LEU A 12 7.29 -19.34 -7.17
N LEU A 13 6.14 -20.03 -7.21
CA LEU A 13 5.11 -19.78 -8.21
C LEU A 13 4.42 -18.43 -7.99
N LEU A 14 4.23 -18.02 -6.74
CA LEU A 14 3.62 -16.72 -6.40
C LEU A 14 4.56 -15.56 -6.75
N ASP A 15 5.85 -15.67 -6.45
CA ASP A 15 6.86 -14.67 -6.85
C ASP A 15 6.97 -14.58 -8.38
N ARG A 16 6.88 -15.72 -9.07
CA ARG A 16 6.85 -15.73 -10.53
C ARG A 16 5.61 -15.04 -11.08
N ALA A 17 4.43 -15.27 -10.49
CA ALA A 17 3.20 -14.57 -10.86
C ALA A 17 3.34 -13.05 -10.67
N ALA A 18 3.87 -12.61 -9.53
CA ALA A 18 4.11 -11.19 -9.25
C ALA A 18 5.10 -10.56 -10.26
N GLN A 19 6.17 -11.29 -10.63
CA GLN A 19 7.12 -10.85 -11.66
C GLN A 19 6.46 -10.69 -13.04
N LEU A 20 5.61 -11.65 -13.44
CA LEU A 20 4.90 -11.60 -14.72
C LEU A 20 3.93 -10.40 -14.76
N VAL A 21 3.20 -10.17 -13.66
CA VAL A 21 2.31 -9.02 -13.50
C VAL A 21 3.12 -7.71 -13.60
N GLY A 22 4.21 -7.58 -12.85
CA GLY A 22 5.07 -6.39 -12.88
C GLY A 22 5.73 -6.13 -14.24
N ALA A 23 6.02 -7.21 -15.00
CA ALA A 23 6.52 -7.12 -16.37
C ALA A 23 5.41 -6.96 -17.42
N ARG A 24 4.13 -6.86 -17.01
CA ARG A 24 2.94 -6.80 -17.86
C ARG A 24 2.85 -7.94 -18.88
N GLN A 25 3.33 -9.12 -18.47
CA GLN A 25 3.28 -10.33 -19.28
C GLN A 25 2.05 -11.18 -18.93
N PRO A 26 1.52 -11.94 -19.88
CA PRO A 26 0.40 -12.84 -19.61
C PRO A 26 0.73 -13.85 -18.50
N VAL A 27 -0.12 -13.92 -17.47
CA VAL A 27 -0.05 -14.93 -16.41
C VAL A 27 -0.90 -16.12 -16.81
N THR A 28 -0.26 -17.15 -17.32
CA THR A 28 -0.87 -18.41 -17.77
C THR A 28 -0.17 -19.58 -17.09
N LEU A 29 -0.78 -20.78 -17.11
CA LEU A 29 -0.12 -21.99 -16.59
C LEU A 29 1.28 -22.18 -17.16
N ARG A 30 1.45 -21.95 -18.47
CA ARG A 30 2.73 -22.13 -19.17
C ARG A 30 3.77 -21.10 -18.74
N THR A 31 3.41 -19.82 -18.73
CA THR A 31 4.35 -18.74 -18.37
C THR A 31 4.70 -18.77 -16.88
N LEU A 32 3.76 -19.22 -16.04
CA LEU A 32 3.96 -19.34 -14.60
C LEU A 32 5.02 -20.39 -14.23
N VAL A 33 5.02 -21.53 -14.92
CA VAL A 33 6.00 -22.60 -14.61
C VAL A 33 7.29 -22.50 -15.44
N ALA A 34 7.33 -21.64 -16.45
CA ALA A 34 8.50 -21.51 -17.33
C ALA A 34 9.74 -21.09 -16.53
N GLY A 35 10.81 -21.90 -16.63
CA GLY A 35 12.10 -21.66 -15.95
C GLY A 35 12.12 -21.97 -14.46
N THR A 36 11.01 -22.47 -13.87
CA THR A 36 10.93 -22.77 -12.42
C THR A 36 11.34 -24.22 -12.08
N GLY A 37 11.44 -25.10 -13.05
CA GLY A 37 11.64 -26.54 -12.82
C GLY A 37 10.39 -27.26 -12.28
N VAL A 38 9.25 -26.57 -12.19
CA VAL A 38 8.00 -27.10 -11.64
C VAL A 38 7.01 -27.40 -12.79
N SER A 39 6.21 -28.45 -12.65
CA SER A 39 5.19 -28.79 -13.64
C SER A 39 3.91 -27.96 -13.48
N THR A 40 3.10 -27.85 -14.54
CA THR A 40 1.77 -27.23 -14.48
C THR A 40 0.83 -27.88 -13.46
N MET A 41 1.02 -29.19 -13.18
CA MET A 41 0.26 -29.88 -12.12
C MET A 41 0.50 -29.30 -10.74
N ALA A 42 1.65 -28.69 -10.49
CA ALA A 42 1.90 -28.00 -9.22
C ALA A 42 0.93 -26.82 -9.02
N VAL A 43 0.59 -26.07 -10.08
CA VAL A 43 -0.37 -24.98 -9.99
C VAL A 43 -1.72 -25.47 -9.46
N TYR A 44 -2.19 -26.60 -9.99
CA TYR A 44 -3.43 -27.23 -9.47
C TYR A 44 -3.27 -27.73 -8.04
N THR A 45 -2.11 -28.32 -7.71
CA THR A 45 -1.85 -28.83 -6.36
C THR A 45 -1.83 -27.73 -5.30
N TYR A 46 -1.21 -26.57 -5.59
CA TYR A 46 -1.00 -25.52 -4.61
C TYR A 46 -2.09 -24.44 -4.62
N PHE A 47 -2.73 -24.19 -5.77
CA PHE A 47 -3.69 -23.09 -5.95
C PHE A 47 -5.07 -23.56 -6.43
N GLY A 48 -5.24 -24.82 -6.85
CA GLY A 48 -6.48 -25.30 -7.45
C GLY A 48 -6.72 -24.83 -8.88
N GLY A 49 -5.76 -24.14 -9.48
CA GLY A 49 -5.83 -23.59 -10.84
C GLY A 49 -5.48 -22.10 -10.88
N MET A 50 -5.72 -21.46 -12.03
CA MET A 50 -5.34 -20.05 -12.22
C MET A 50 -6.12 -19.08 -11.34
N ASP A 51 -7.41 -19.34 -11.07
CA ASP A 51 -8.21 -18.50 -10.16
C ASP A 51 -7.61 -18.46 -8.76
N GLY A 52 -7.10 -19.61 -8.27
CA GLY A 52 -6.39 -19.66 -7.00
C GLY A 52 -5.05 -18.93 -7.02
N VAL A 53 -4.36 -18.86 -8.16
CA VAL A 53 -3.16 -18.04 -8.31
C VAL A 53 -3.50 -16.55 -8.16
N TRP A 54 -4.56 -16.09 -8.80
CA TRP A 54 -5.00 -14.69 -8.70
C TRP A 54 -5.44 -14.32 -7.28
N LYS A 55 -6.19 -15.21 -6.60
CA LYS A 55 -6.56 -15.04 -5.18
C LYS A 55 -5.33 -14.92 -4.29
N ALA A 56 -4.36 -15.82 -4.47
CA ALA A 56 -3.12 -15.81 -3.70
C ALA A 56 -2.27 -14.57 -4.00
N LEU A 57 -2.24 -14.10 -5.25
CA LEU A 57 -1.52 -12.90 -5.64
C LEU A 57 -2.15 -11.64 -5.03
N ARG A 58 -3.48 -11.56 -5.02
CA ARG A 58 -4.22 -10.50 -4.35
C ARG A 58 -3.91 -10.47 -2.85
N GLN A 59 -3.94 -11.63 -2.20
CA GLN A 59 -3.59 -11.80 -0.78
C GLN A 59 -2.15 -11.34 -0.51
N GLU A 60 -1.20 -11.74 -1.33
CA GLU A 60 0.21 -11.35 -1.22
C GLU A 60 0.39 -9.83 -1.27
N GLY A 61 -0.37 -9.14 -2.13
CA GLY A 61 -0.37 -7.68 -2.18
C GLY A 61 -0.75 -7.05 -0.84
N PHE A 62 -1.80 -7.54 -0.18
CA PHE A 62 -2.20 -7.07 1.16
C PHE A 62 -1.18 -7.43 2.24
N VAL A 63 -0.56 -8.61 2.17
CA VAL A 63 0.50 -9.02 3.11
C VAL A 63 1.70 -8.05 3.00
N ARG A 64 2.14 -7.72 1.79
CA ARG A 64 3.24 -6.76 1.57
C ARG A 64 2.88 -5.36 2.07
N LEU A 65 1.67 -4.90 1.78
CA LEU A 65 1.16 -3.63 2.29
C LEU A 65 1.15 -3.62 3.83
N ALA A 66 0.60 -4.66 4.46
CA ALA A 66 0.55 -4.77 5.92
C ALA A 66 1.95 -4.74 6.55
N ALA A 67 2.92 -5.42 5.96
CA ALA A 67 4.32 -5.39 6.40
C ALA A 67 4.91 -3.97 6.28
N LYS A 68 4.66 -3.27 5.17
CA LYS A 68 5.12 -1.90 4.96
C LYS A 68 4.50 -0.92 5.97
N LEU A 69 3.20 -1.04 6.25
CA LEU A 69 2.54 -0.24 7.26
C LEU A 69 3.03 -0.57 8.68
N ALA A 70 3.35 -1.84 8.96
CA ALA A 70 3.91 -2.25 10.24
C ALA A 70 5.31 -1.67 10.51
N ALA A 71 6.06 -1.36 9.48
CA ALA A 71 7.37 -0.71 9.59
C ALA A 71 7.28 0.78 9.97
N VAL A 72 6.11 1.40 9.88
CA VAL A 72 5.87 2.78 10.32
C VAL A 72 5.94 2.84 11.85
N LYS A 73 6.98 3.50 12.36
CA LYS A 73 7.19 3.64 13.81
C LYS A 73 6.18 4.61 14.42
N THR A 74 5.54 4.17 15.47
CA THR A 74 4.69 5.01 16.32
C THR A 74 5.53 6.10 17.01
N SER A 75 4.99 7.33 17.02
CA SER A 75 5.62 8.48 17.69
C SER A 75 4.68 9.12 18.71
N THR A 76 5.12 10.18 19.35
CA THR A 76 4.28 11.01 20.25
C THR A 76 3.31 11.93 19.49
N ASP A 77 3.41 12.00 18.16
CA ASP A 77 2.54 12.80 17.30
C ASP A 77 1.66 11.88 16.44
N PRO A 78 0.43 11.54 16.88
CA PRO A 78 -0.43 10.60 16.18
C PRO A 78 -0.93 11.11 14.83
N VAL A 79 -1.01 12.42 14.60
CA VAL A 79 -1.36 12.99 13.29
C VAL A 79 -0.21 12.82 12.29
N ARG A 80 1.03 12.97 12.75
CA ARG A 80 2.20 12.62 11.96
C ARG A 80 2.20 11.13 11.59
N ASP A 81 1.83 10.26 12.53
CA ASP A 81 1.79 8.81 12.31
C ASP A 81 0.70 8.43 11.28
N LEU A 82 -0.47 9.09 11.32
CA LEU A 82 -1.52 8.94 10.31
C LEU A 82 -1.02 9.31 8.91
N ALA A 83 -0.36 10.45 8.79
CA ALA A 83 0.22 10.88 7.51
C ALA A 83 1.33 9.92 7.03
N ALA A 84 2.14 9.38 7.94
CA ALA A 84 3.18 8.40 7.63
C ALA A 84 2.62 7.06 7.14
N LEU A 85 1.47 6.62 7.69
CA LEU A 85 0.75 5.45 7.18
C LEU A 85 0.23 5.69 5.76
N GLY A 86 -0.37 6.86 5.49
CA GLY A 86 -0.81 7.26 4.15
C GLY A 86 0.36 7.30 3.15
N SER A 87 1.49 7.85 3.56
CA SER A 87 2.73 7.90 2.80
C SER A 87 3.26 6.50 2.47
N ALA A 88 3.32 5.60 3.45
CA ALA A 88 3.73 4.21 3.24
C ALA A 88 2.78 3.45 2.29
N TYR A 89 1.48 3.74 2.39
CA TYR A 89 0.47 3.21 1.48
C TYR A 89 0.72 3.66 0.03
N ALA A 90 0.90 4.98 -0.18
CA ALA A 90 1.16 5.54 -1.50
C ALA A 90 2.48 5.02 -2.11
N SER A 91 3.54 4.95 -1.29
CA SER A 91 4.83 4.36 -1.69
C SER A 91 4.69 2.89 -2.13
N ASN A 92 3.89 2.08 -1.41
CA ASN A 92 3.61 0.70 -1.80
C ASN A 92 2.95 0.61 -3.19
N ALA A 93 2.00 1.49 -3.47
CA ALA A 93 1.30 1.52 -4.75
C ALA A 93 2.23 1.89 -5.91
N VAL A 94 3.08 2.89 -5.71
CA VAL A 94 4.01 3.39 -6.74
C VAL A 94 5.17 2.42 -7.00
N GLU A 95 5.68 1.78 -5.97
CA GLU A 95 6.75 0.78 -6.10
C GLU A 95 6.27 -0.51 -6.79
N ASN A 96 4.98 -0.86 -6.66
CA ASN A 96 4.41 -2.10 -7.17
C ASN A 96 3.07 -1.85 -7.89
N PRO A 97 3.00 -1.02 -8.94
CA PRO A 97 1.74 -0.54 -9.51
C PRO A 97 0.84 -1.66 -10.06
N ASP A 98 1.44 -2.68 -10.68
CA ASP A 98 0.66 -3.77 -11.26
C ASP A 98 0.13 -4.73 -10.19
N LEU A 99 0.91 -5.01 -9.13
CA LEU A 99 0.43 -5.76 -7.96
C LEU A 99 -0.66 -4.97 -7.21
N TYR A 100 -0.48 -3.65 -7.07
CA TYR A 100 -1.49 -2.77 -6.48
C TYR A 100 -2.82 -2.84 -7.23
N ARG A 101 -2.79 -2.89 -8.57
CA ARG A 101 -4.01 -3.09 -9.37
C ARG A 101 -4.70 -4.41 -9.05
N VAL A 102 -3.94 -5.52 -8.94
CA VAL A 102 -4.48 -6.85 -8.59
C VAL A 102 -5.10 -6.87 -7.19
N MET A 103 -4.52 -6.15 -6.22
CA MET A 103 -5.06 -6.07 -4.85
C MET A 103 -6.51 -5.58 -4.81
N PHE A 104 -6.87 -4.64 -5.68
CA PHE A 104 -8.19 -4.01 -5.72
C PHE A 104 -9.10 -4.54 -6.84
N ASP A 105 -8.68 -5.62 -7.53
CA ASP A 105 -9.55 -6.32 -8.47
C ASP A 105 -10.60 -7.13 -7.71
N ALA A 106 -11.85 -6.65 -7.74
CA ALA A 106 -12.98 -7.29 -7.08
C ALA A 106 -13.39 -8.63 -7.73
N GLY A 107 -12.86 -8.96 -8.92
CA GLY A 107 -13.12 -10.23 -9.61
C GLY A 107 -12.57 -11.46 -8.87
N PHE A 108 -11.64 -11.25 -7.93
CA PHE A 108 -11.05 -12.34 -7.15
C PHE A 108 -11.32 -12.14 -5.65
N ALA A 109 -11.80 -13.18 -4.96
CA ALA A 109 -11.93 -13.17 -3.50
C ALA A 109 -10.54 -13.16 -2.84
N LEU A 110 -10.42 -12.61 -1.62
CA LEU A 110 -9.22 -12.80 -0.78
C LEU A 110 -9.21 -14.24 -0.22
N GLU A 111 -8.03 -14.79 0.00
CA GLU A 111 -7.85 -16.04 0.76
C GLU A 111 -8.20 -15.79 2.24
N ASP A 112 -7.79 -14.64 2.77
CA ASP A 112 -8.09 -14.17 4.12
C ASP A 112 -8.55 -12.70 4.06
N PRO A 113 -9.86 -12.44 4.25
CA PRO A 113 -10.39 -11.08 4.30
C PRO A 113 -9.79 -10.21 5.40
N GLY A 114 -9.35 -10.81 6.52
CA GLY A 114 -8.77 -10.10 7.65
C GLY A 114 -7.48 -9.33 7.30
N ALA A 115 -6.78 -9.72 6.24
CA ALA A 115 -5.58 -8.99 5.80
C ALA A 115 -5.89 -7.57 5.29
N ALA A 116 -7.03 -7.39 4.64
CA ALA A 116 -7.50 -6.06 4.22
C ALA A 116 -7.98 -5.24 5.42
N ASP A 117 -8.73 -5.87 6.34
CA ASP A 117 -9.28 -5.23 7.54
C ASP A 117 -8.18 -4.71 8.46
N GLU A 118 -7.09 -5.47 8.67
CA GLU A 118 -5.96 -5.04 9.52
C GLU A 118 -5.32 -3.73 9.00
N THR A 119 -5.32 -3.51 7.69
CA THR A 119 -4.82 -2.27 7.08
C THR A 119 -5.63 -1.06 7.54
N LEU A 120 -6.96 -1.14 7.50
CA LEU A 120 -7.85 -0.08 7.96
C LEU A 120 -7.78 0.09 9.49
N HIS A 121 -7.74 -1.01 10.25
CA HIS A 121 -7.63 -0.96 11.70
C HIS A 121 -6.38 -0.23 12.20
N ARG A 122 -5.28 -0.22 11.46
CA ARG A 122 -4.09 0.58 11.79
C ARG A 122 -4.38 2.08 11.74
N LEU A 123 -5.13 2.53 10.74
CA LEU A 123 -5.56 3.93 10.65
C LEU A 123 -6.53 4.27 11.79
N VAL A 124 -7.50 3.39 12.07
CA VAL A 124 -8.45 3.56 13.20
C VAL A 124 -7.70 3.77 14.51
N ARG A 125 -6.76 2.89 14.85
CA ARG A 125 -5.94 3.03 16.07
C ARG A 125 -5.15 4.33 16.13
N ALA A 126 -4.67 4.84 14.98
CA ALA A 126 -3.94 6.10 14.94
C ALA A 126 -4.90 7.30 15.14
N VAL A 127 -6.13 7.24 14.62
CA VAL A 127 -7.18 8.24 14.89
C VAL A 127 -7.58 8.24 16.36
N GLU A 128 -7.80 7.07 16.97
CA GLU A 128 -8.11 6.93 18.40
C GLU A 128 -7.03 7.57 19.29
N ARG A 129 -5.77 7.34 18.96
CA ARG A 129 -4.64 7.98 19.64
C ARG A 129 -4.65 9.50 19.46
N ALA A 130 -5.02 10.00 18.28
CA ALA A 130 -5.12 11.43 18.03
C ALA A 130 -6.26 12.07 18.83
N LYS A 131 -7.41 11.40 18.96
CA LYS A 131 -8.50 11.83 19.87
C LYS A 131 -8.03 11.86 21.32
N THR A 132 -7.45 10.78 21.82
CA THR A 132 -6.93 10.69 23.19
C THR A 132 -5.87 11.77 23.48
N ALA A 133 -5.09 12.19 22.47
CA ALA A 133 -4.12 13.27 22.58
C ALA A 133 -4.71 14.68 22.43
N GLY A 134 -6.04 14.81 22.35
CA GLY A 134 -6.74 16.11 22.19
C GLY A 134 -6.44 16.77 20.85
N ARG A 135 -6.09 16.00 19.80
CA ARG A 135 -5.83 16.51 18.46
C ARG A 135 -7.12 16.59 17.63
N PHE A 136 -8.04 15.66 17.85
CA PHE A 136 -9.34 15.61 17.18
C PHE A 136 -10.45 15.80 18.21
N ARG A 137 -11.60 16.32 17.73
CA ARG A 137 -12.79 16.48 18.58
C ARG A 137 -13.33 15.15 19.10
N ASP A 138 -14.00 15.17 20.23
CA ASP A 138 -14.57 13.97 20.87
C ASP A 138 -15.71 13.34 20.05
N ASP A 139 -16.41 14.13 19.22
CA ASP A 139 -17.49 13.65 18.35
C ASP A 139 -17.03 12.97 17.06
N VAL A 140 -15.73 12.98 16.77
CA VAL A 140 -15.17 12.31 15.58
C VAL A 140 -15.26 10.80 15.74
N ASP A 141 -15.90 10.12 14.79
CA ASP A 141 -15.87 8.67 14.69
C ASP A 141 -14.53 8.19 14.11
N PRO A 142 -13.76 7.33 14.83
CA PRO A 142 -12.45 6.89 14.38
C PRO A 142 -12.49 6.07 13.08
N LEU A 143 -13.52 5.24 12.89
CA LEU A 143 -13.66 4.42 11.68
C LEU A 143 -14.00 5.29 10.48
N GLU A 144 -14.89 6.27 10.66
CA GLU A 144 -15.27 7.19 9.60
C GLU A 144 -14.05 8.02 9.14
N LEU A 145 -13.32 8.66 10.07
CA LEU A 145 -12.15 9.47 9.71
C LEU A 145 -11.02 8.62 9.10
N ALA A 146 -10.80 7.40 9.61
CA ALA A 146 -9.86 6.46 9.02
C ALA A 146 -10.24 6.08 7.59
N THR A 147 -11.54 5.81 7.34
CA THR A 147 -12.06 5.49 6.02
C THR A 147 -11.92 6.66 5.06
N GLN A 148 -12.22 7.90 5.50
CA GLN A 148 -12.02 9.12 4.70
C GLN A 148 -10.54 9.30 4.35
N SER A 149 -9.64 9.14 5.32
CA SER A 149 -8.19 9.21 5.11
C SER A 149 -7.70 8.16 4.11
N TRP A 150 -8.19 6.93 4.24
CA TRP A 150 -7.86 5.85 3.32
C TRP A 150 -8.38 6.12 1.92
N THR A 151 -9.62 6.58 1.77
CA THR A 151 -10.24 6.89 0.48
C THR A 151 -9.44 7.94 -0.28
N ILE A 152 -9.02 9.01 0.41
CA ILE A 152 -8.16 10.05 -0.16
C ILE A 152 -6.81 9.48 -0.58
N GLY A 153 -6.15 8.76 0.32
CA GLY A 153 -4.85 8.14 0.07
C GLY A 153 -4.90 7.12 -1.08
N HIS A 154 -5.96 6.29 -1.12
CA HIS A 154 -6.18 5.32 -2.19
C HIS A 154 -6.43 6.00 -3.54
N GLY A 155 -7.28 7.03 -3.57
CA GLY A 155 -7.56 7.78 -4.80
C GLY A 155 -6.29 8.42 -5.37
N LEU A 156 -5.51 9.11 -4.53
CA LEU A 156 -4.25 9.73 -4.95
C LEU A 156 -3.22 8.68 -5.40
N ALA A 157 -3.01 7.63 -4.61
CA ALA A 157 -2.08 6.55 -4.94
C ALA A 157 -2.46 5.84 -6.25
N SER A 158 -3.75 5.54 -6.45
CA SER A 158 -4.26 4.91 -7.67
C SER A 158 -4.04 5.78 -8.90
N LEU A 159 -4.36 7.09 -8.82
CA LEU A 159 -4.17 8.03 -9.91
C LEU A 159 -2.70 8.22 -10.31
N VAL A 160 -1.77 8.07 -9.36
CA VAL A 160 -0.33 8.17 -9.62
C VAL A 160 0.26 6.83 -10.07
N ALA A 161 -0.09 5.73 -9.40
CA ALA A 161 0.52 4.43 -9.67
C ALA A 161 0.05 3.81 -11.00
N THR A 162 -1.23 3.98 -11.34
CA THR A 162 -1.85 3.31 -12.49
C THR A 162 -2.63 4.24 -13.41
N GLY A 163 -2.76 5.50 -13.05
CA GLY A 163 -3.61 6.48 -13.72
C GLY A 163 -2.82 7.60 -14.43
N PRO A 164 -3.49 8.75 -14.66
CA PRO A 164 -2.96 9.82 -15.48
C PRO A 164 -2.06 10.82 -14.75
N LEU A 165 -1.93 10.72 -13.41
CA LEU A 165 -1.17 11.73 -12.67
C LEU A 165 0.32 11.37 -12.59
N PRO A 166 1.21 12.37 -12.72
CA PRO A 166 2.64 12.18 -12.56
C PRO A 166 3.00 11.96 -11.07
N HIS A 167 4.17 11.37 -10.80
CA HIS A 167 4.64 11.07 -9.44
C HIS A 167 4.61 12.28 -8.49
N GLN A 168 4.92 13.49 -9.02
CA GLN A 168 4.88 14.74 -8.26
C GLN A 168 3.52 15.06 -7.65
N ALA A 169 2.43 14.49 -8.21
CA ALA A 169 1.08 14.68 -7.67
C ALA A 169 0.91 14.10 -6.25
N LEU A 170 1.79 13.20 -5.80
CA LEU A 170 1.80 12.74 -4.41
C LEU A 170 1.97 13.89 -3.40
N ALA A 171 2.56 15.00 -3.81
CA ALA A 171 2.66 16.20 -2.97
C ALA A 171 1.29 16.75 -2.56
N HIS A 172 0.22 16.47 -3.30
CA HIS A 172 -1.16 16.85 -2.92
C HIS A 172 -1.67 16.11 -1.68
N GLY A 173 -1.03 15.04 -1.26
CA GLY A 173 -1.37 14.35 0.00
C GLY A 173 -1.26 15.27 1.22
N VAL A 174 -0.27 16.17 1.25
CA VAL A 174 -0.08 17.10 2.37
C VAL A 174 -1.27 18.06 2.53
N PRO A 175 -1.63 18.88 1.55
CA PRO A 175 -2.73 19.83 1.74
C PRO A 175 -4.09 19.14 1.95
N VAL A 176 -4.36 18.01 1.29
CA VAL A 176 -5.64 17.32 1.41
C VAL A 176 -5.81 16.66 2.78
N LEU A 177 -4.79 15.96 3.29
CA LEU A 177 -4.82 15.39 4.64
C LEU A 177 -4.85 16.49 5.71
N THR A 178 -4.13 17.60 5.51
CA THR A 178 -4.18 18.75 6.42
C THR A 178 -5.60 19.29 6.50
N ALA A 179 -6.29 19.48 5.38
CA ALA A 179 -7.68 19.96 5.36
C ALA A 179 -8.62 18.97 6.09
N LEU A 180 -8.48 17.66 5.83
CA LEU A 180 -9.28 16.63 6.49
C LEU A 180 -9.10 16.67 8.02
N PHE A 181 -7.85 16.66 8.49
CA PHE A 181 -7.55 16.57 9.92
C PHE A 181 -7.84 17.88 10.67
N THR A 182 -7.67 19.04 10.01
CA THR A 182 -8.13 20.32 10.54
C THR A 182 -9.67 20.33 10.66
N GLY A 183 -10.38 19.79 9.67
CA GLY A 183 -11.83 19.58 9.74
C GLY A 183 -12.25 18.64 10.88
N ALA A 184 -11.40 17.70 11.29
CA ALA A 184 -11.61 16.85 12.46
C ALA A 184 -11.30 17.54 13.80
N GLY A 185 -10.77 18.77 13.79
CA GLY A 185 -10.56 19.60 15.00
C GLY A 185 -9.12 19.89 15.36
N ASP A 186 -8.12 19.43 14.57
CA ASP A 186 -6.72 19.76 14.85
C ASP A 186 -6.41 21.23 14.57
N ASP A 187 -5.47 21.82 15.31
CA ASP A 187 -4.96 23.16 15.01
C ASP A 187 -4.32 23.20 13.62
N PRO A 188 -4.68 24.14 12.75
CA PRO A 188 -4.25 24.15 11.35
C PRO A 188 -2.74 24.14 11.15
N ASP A 189 -1.99 24.94 11.92
CA ASP A 189 -0.53 25.04 11.77
C ASP A 189 0.18 23.82 12.34
N ARG A 190 -0.29 23.31 13.47
CA ARG A 190 0.23 22.09 14.08
C ARG A 190 -0.07 20.87 13.18
N CYS A 191 -1.28 20.79 12.63
CA CYS A 191 -1.71 19.76 11.69
C CYS A 191 -0.79 19.72 10.47
N ARG A 192 -0.63 20.86 9.80
CA ARG A 192 0.23 20.97 8.62
C ARG A 192 1.65 20.49 8.91
N ARG A 193 2.29 20.94 9.99
CA ARG A 193 3.64 20.47 10.38
C ARG A 193 3.68 18.98 10.67
N SER A 194 2.65 18.40 11.29
CA SER A 194 2.57 16.96 11.55
C SER A 194 2.43 16.17 10.26
N VAL A 195 1.56 16.60 9.36
CA VAL A 195 1.34 15.95 8.06
C VAL A 195 2.58 16.04 7.19
N GLU A 196 3.22 17.20 7.06
CA GLU A 196 4.49 17.37 6.32
C GLU A 196 5.57 16.40 6.81
N ARG A 197 5.76 16.28 8.13
CA ARG A 197 6.74 15.35 8.71
C ARG A 197 6.40 13.87 8.51
N GLY A 198 5.13 13.54 8.48
CA GLY A 198 4.67 12.16 8.25
C GLY A 198 4.71 11.78 6.77
N TRP A 199 4.17 12.62 5.92
CA TRP A 199 4.07 12.39 4.48
C TRP A 199 5.42 12.50 3.76
N GLY A 200 6.27 13.46 4.11
CA GLY A 200 7.55 13.74 3.45
C GLY A 200 8.59 12.61 3.50
N ARG A 201 8.31 11.50 4.18
CA ARG A 201 9.14 10.29 4.17
C ARG A 201 8.84 9.34 3.00
N ALA A 202 7.82 9.62 2.19
CA ALA A 202 7.44 8.79 1.04
C ALA A 202 8.17 9.16 -0.25
N ASP A 203 9.01 10.19 -0.25
CA ASP A 203 9.78 10.59 -1.44
C ASP A 203 11.24 10.11 -1.35
N PRO A 204 11.55 8.88 -1.75
CA PRO A 204 12.94 8.42 -1.88
C PRO A 204 13.66 9.07 -3.07
N ALA A 205 12.93 9.78 -3.96
CA ALA A 205 13.50 10.41 -5.15
C ALA A 205 13.82 11.91 -4.97
N GLY A 206 13.41 12.54 -3.84
CA GLY A 206 13.60 13.98 -3.59
C GLY A 206 14.98 14.40 -3.07
N SER A 207 15.92 13.49 -2.82
CA SER A 207 17.23 13.79 -2.23
C SER A 207 18.43 13.66 -3.18
N ALA A 208 18.23 13.73 -4.50
CA ALA A 208 19.36 13.94 -5.42
C ALA A 208 19.81 15.40 -5.33
N PRO A 209 21.09 15.71 -4.97
CA PRO A 209 21.60 17.06 -5.02
C PRO A 209 21.50 17.57 -6.47
N ARG A 210 20.91 18.74 -6.66
CA ARG A 210 21.06 19.45 -7.94
C ARG A 210 22.54 19.75 -8.12
N ASP A 211 23.19 18.92 -8.93
CA ASP A 211 24.58 19.14 -9.34
C ASP A 211 24.63 20.45 -10.12
N GLY A 212 25.20 21.45 -9.47
CA GLY A 212 25.43 22.77 -10.08
C GLY A 212 26.60 22.69 -11.05
N ARG A 213 26.31 22.33 -12.28
CA ARG A 213 27.16 22.53 -13.46
C ARG A 213 26.27 22.93 -14.61
N ASP A 214 26.24 24.20 -14.98
CA ASP A 214 26.94 24.75 -16.12
C ASP A 214 26.57 26.22 -16.34
N ALA A 215 27.56 27.09 -16.24
CA ALA A 215 27.57 28.34 -16.97
C ALA A 215 28.52 28.13 -18.17
N PRO A 216 28.05 28.21 -19.40
CA PRO A 216 28.95 28.35 -20.53
C PRO A 216 29.33 29.82 -20.75
N ARG A 217 30.59 29.99 -21.08
CA ARG A 217 31.16 31.23 -21.63
C ARG A 217 30.63 31.47 -23.04
#